data_aaf3a855e7b8ef781bea9b7c794fae65
#
_entry.id   aaf3a855e7b8ef781bea9b7c794fae65
#
_cell.length_a   1.000
_cell.length_b   1.000
_cell.length_c   1.000
_cell.angle_alpha   90.00
_cell.angle_beta   90.00
_cell.angle_gamma   90.00
#
_symmetry.space_group_name_H-M   'P 1'
#
loop_
_entity.id
_entity.type
_entity.pdbx_description
1 polymer ?
#
loop_
_entity_poly.entity_id
_entity_poly.type
_entity_poly.pdbx_seq_one_letter_code
_entity_poly.pdbx_strand_id
1 'polypeptide(L)'
;MNNIGVYERLGVRRIINAWGVSTELGGWAQTENVTKAMEEANRSPVEMRELLQKSGDFIADLLGVEAAFVTSGAAAAQALSVAACMAGNDPDRIAQLPDTTGMKNEVVIQKRNRYMFDRCYTLTGATLVDAGDDEGTSEDDLDAAIGPNTVAVAYYIQPPFDDAIVSLEDTVALARSRGVTALGDACSQIYPLDYFRKCAQSADLVTFGAKYIGAPHSAGFVCGKRDLVDAVSAQSFVAYHYDGGKAIGRAMKIDRHEIIGVVTAMEDWFTMDHEERFLEYDSRFAAIDDALRDVDGVSTRLVDIPYYIPQVMYIDLDESVVGKTADEVCAELDAGAPRIWVGSVDGSLTVVTNCMTDEETAFVSERLRDVLG
;
A
#
# COMPACT_ATOMS: atom_id res chain seq x y z
N MET A 1 38.75 -4.47 -11.61
CA MET A 1 37.71 -3.61 -12.21
C MET A 1 36.97 -2.98 -11.07
N ASN A 2 36.97 -1.64 -10.96
CA ASN A 2 36.19 -0.96 -9.95
C ASN A 2 34.72 -1.31 -10.18
N ASN A 3 34.07 -1.89 -9.18
CA ASN A 3 32.68 -2.32 -9.25
C ASN A 3 31.77 -1.08 -9.10
N ILE A 4 31.59 -0.34 -10.22
CA ILE A 4 30.72 0.82 -10.27
C ILE A 4 29.29 0.32 -10.07
N GLY A 5 28.57 0.90 -9.08
CA GLY A 5 27.20 0.50 -8.77
C GLY A 5 26.24 0.65 -9.98
N VAL A 6 25.17 -0.12 -9.99
CA VAL A 6 24.22 -0.12 -11.14
C VAL A 6 23.61 1.27 -11.39
N TYR A 7 23.29 2.01 -10.33
CA TYR A 7 22.74 3.36 -10.43
C TYR A 7 23.78 4.37 -10.92
N GLU A 8 25.01 4.25 -10.44
CA GLU A 8 26.12 5.12 -10.83
C GLU A 8 26.44 5.00 -12.32
N ARG A 9 26.39 3.76 -12.88
CA ARG A 9 26.54 3.54 -14.34
C ARG A 9 25.48 4.22 -15.19
N LEU A 10 24.28 4.44 -14.62
CA LEU A 10 23.16 5.10 -15.28
C LEU A 10 23.14 6.60 -15.01
N GLY A 11 24.02 7.13 -14.14
CA GLY A 11 24.01 8.52 -13.70
C GLY A 11 22.85 8.84 -12.74
N VAL A 12 22.23 7.81 -12.12
CA VAL A 12 21.17 7.99 -11.13
C VAL A 12 21.79 8.15 -9.75
N ARG A 13 21.46 9.25 -9.08
CA ARG A 13 21.95 9.54 -7.74
C ARG A 13 21.16 8.74 -6.70
N ARG A 14 21.88 8.11 -5.77
CA ARG A 14 21.26 7.43 -4.62
C ARG A 14 20.61 8.44 -3.68
N ILE A 15 19.57 8.00 -3.00
CA ILE A 15 18.85 8.75 -1.97
C ILE A 15 18.92 7.94 -0.67
N ILE A 16 19.21 8.61 0.45
CA ILE A 16 18.94 8.08 1.78
C ILE A 16 17.48 8.40 2.09
N ASN A 17 16.72 7.36 2.37
CA ASN A 17 15.27 7.47 2.54
C ASN A 17 14.91 7.66 4.01
N ALA A 18 14.77 8.90 4.43
CA ALA A 18 14.23 9.27 5.73
C ALA A 18 12.75 9.74 5.64
N TRP A 19 12.09 9.52 4.51
CA TRP A 19 10.70 9.90 4.25
C TRP A 19 9.71 8.75 4.41
N GLY A 20 10.15 7.51 4.17
CA GLY A 20 9.32 6.32 4.36
C GLY A 20 9.01 5.53 3.10
N VAL A 21 8.07 4.59 3.19
CA VAL A 21 7.71 3.66 2.11
C VAL A 21 6.90 4.39 1.04
N SER A 22 7.59 5.01 0.09
CA SER A 22 7.00 5.79 -1.00
C SER A 22 7.13 5.09 -2.36
N THR A 23 6.14 5.33 -3.22
CA THR A 23 6.19 4.90 -4.62
C THR A 23 7.31 5.60 -5.39
N GLU A 24 7.58 6.86 -5.08
CA GLU A 24 8.61 7.68 -5.76
C GLU A 24 10.02 7.18 -5.47
N LEU A 25 10.22 6.50 -4.34
CA LEU A 25 11.50 5.91 -3.95
C LEU A 25 11.60 4.40 -4.24
N GLY A 26 10.60 3.82 -4.89
CA GLY A 26 10.58 2.39 -5.19
C GLY A 26 10.25 1.50 -3.98
N GLY A 27 9.59 2.08 -2.97
CA GLY A 27 9.17 1.35 -1.77
C GLY A 27 10.26 1.24 -0.71
N TRP A 28 10.32 0.09 -0.05
CA TRP A 28 11.27 -0.25 0.99
C TRP A 28 12.35 -1.21 0.45
N ALA A 29 13.54 -1.17 1.00
CA ALA A 29 14.56 -2.18 0.70
C ALA A 29 14.09 -3.55 1.21
N GLN A 30 14.14 -4.54 0.33
CA GLN A 30 13.77 -5.90 0.67
C GLN A 30 14.77 -6.50 1.65
N THR A 31 14.29 -7.40 2.53
CA THR A 31 15.18 -8.17 3.41
C THR A 31 16.10 -9.06 2.58
N GLU A 32 17.22 -9.48 3.19
CA GLU A 32 18.12 -10.42 2.54
C GLU A 32 17.42 -11.76 2.22
N ASN A 33 16.52 -12.20 3.10
CA ASN A 33 15.72 -13.41 2.92
C ASN A 33 14.81 -13.31 1.69
N VAL A 34 14.06 -12.22 1.57
CA VAL A 34 13.21 -11.95 0.40
C VAL A 34 14.04 -11.90 -0.88
N THR A 35 15.17 -11.20 -0.87
CA THR A 35 16.06 -11.08 -2.04
C THR A 35 16.59 -12.44 -2.49
N LYS A 36 17.05 -13.28 -1.54
CA LYS A 36 17.54 -14.65 -1.82
C LYS A 36 16.44 -15.55 -2.38
N ALA A 37 15.23 -15.52 -1.80
CA ALA A 37 14.10 -16.29 -2.28
C ALA A 37 13.71 -15.90 -3.71
N MET A 38 13.70 -14.60 -4.02
CA MET A 38 13.44 -14.09 -5.36
C MET A 38 14.52 -14.53 -6.36
N GLU A 39 15.79 -14.51 -5.97
CA GLU A 39 16.90 -14.99 -6.80
C GLU A 39 16.77 -16.48 -7.11
N GLU A 40 16.43 -17.31 -6.13
CA GLU A 40 16.18 -18.74 -6.30
C GLU A 40 14.99 -18.97 -7.27
N ALA A 41 13.86 -18.32 -7.02
CA ALA A 41 12.68 -18.43 -7.88
C ALA A 41 12.95 -18.02 -9.33
N ASN A 42 13.84 -17.03 -9.54
CA ASN A 42 14.18 -16.58 -10.88
C ASN A 42 14.96 -17.63 -11.69
N ARG A 43 15.63 -18.59 -11.03
CA ARG A 43 16.42 -19.63 -11.70
C ARG A 43 15.59 -20.77 -12.27
N SER A 44 14.33 -20.97 -11.79
CA SER A 44 13.52 -22.12 -12.17
C SER A 44 12.13 -21.71 -12.64
N PRO A 45 11.70 -22.06 -13.87
CA PRO A 45 10.35 -21.84 -14.30
C PRO A 45 9.38 -22.79 -13.55
N VAL A 46 8.18 -22.29 -13.29
CA VAL A 46 7.08 -23.05 -12.67
C VAL A 46 5.78 -22.76 -13.41
N GLU A 47 4.76 -23.58 -13.19
CA GLU A 47 3.42 -23.30 -13.70
C GLU A 47 2.80 -22.15 -12.90
N MET A 48 2.46 -21.06 -13.61
CA MET A 48 2.06 -19.79 -12.96
C MET A 48 0.70 -19.87 -12.26
N ARG A 49 -0.24 -20.67 -12.75
CA ARG A 49 -1.55 -20.85 -12.12
C ARG A 49 -1.41 -21.58 -10.78
N GLU A 50 -0.60 -22.63 -10.76
CA GLU A 50 -0.29 -23.37 -9.53
C GLU A 50 0.43 -22.47 -8.52
N LEU A 51 1.41 -21.68 -8.96
CA LEU A 51 2.13 -20.74 -8.09
C LEU A 51 1.18 -19.73 -7.46
N LEU A 52 0.33 -19.07 -8.26
CA LEU A 52 -0.63 -18.09 -7.77
C LEU A 52 -1.64 -18.70 -6.79
N GLN A 53 -2.13 -19.90 -7.08
CA GLN A 53 -3.04 -20.61 -6.18
C GLN A 53 -2.38 -20.93 -4.84
N LYS A 54 -1.19 -21.54 -4.85
CA LYS A 54 -0.48 -21.91 -3.62
C LYS A 54 -0.06 -20.70 -2.80
N SER A 55 0.38 -19.66 -3.46
CA SER A 55 0.70 -18.38 -2.80
C SER A 55 -0.53 -17.74 -2.18
N GLY A 56 -1.66 -17.78 -2.88
CA GLY A 56 -2.94 -17.32 -2.35
C GLY A 56 -3.42 -18.13 -1.15
N ASP A 57 -3.35 -19.45 -1.20
CA ASP A 57 -3.70 -20.32 -0.08
C ASP A 57 -2.84 -20.01 1.16
N PHE A 58 -1.52 -19.84 0.98
CA PHE A 58 -0.59 -19.48 2.05
C PHE A 58 -0.94 -18.11 2.71
N ILE A 59 -1.22 -17.09 1.91
CA ILE A 59 -1.60 -15.77 2.40
C ILE A 59 -2.95 -15.82 3.13
N ALA A 60 -3.90 -16.57 2.58
CA ALA A 60 -5.23 -16.75 3.17
C ALA A 60 -5.15 -17.39 4.56
N ASP A 61 -4.32 -18.44 4.70
CA ASP A 61 -4.09 -19.11 6.00
C ASP A 61 -3.52 -18.15 7.06
N LEU A 62 -2.53 -17.29 6.69
CA LEU A 62 -1.94 -16.31 7.62
C LEU A 62 -2.94 -15.25 8.07
N LEU A 63 -3.83 -14.82 7.16
CA LEU A 63 -4.80 -13.75 7.42
C LEU A 63 -6.13 -14.27 7.99
N GLY A 64 -6.37 -15.59 7.92
CA GLY A 64 -7.63 -16.21 8.37
C GLY A 64 -8.81 -15.85 7.49
N VAL A 65 -8.62 -15.78 6.17
CA VAL A 65 -9.64 -15.51 5.15
C VAL A 65 -9.85 -16.74 4.25
N GLU A 66 -10.92 -16.77 3.45
CA GLU A 66 -11.22 -17.92 2.62
C GLU A 66 -10.24 -18.12 1.45
N ALA A 67 -9.76 -17.02 0.85
CA ALA A 67 -8.84 -17.04 -0.28
C ALA A 67 -8.06 -15.73 -0.41
N ALA A 68 -6.93 -15.78 -1.13
CA ALA A 68 -6.19 -14.60 -1.55
C ALA A 68 -5.60 -14.79 -2.96
N PHE A 69 -5.24 -13.68 -3.61
CA PHE A 69 -4.62 -13.68 -4.94
C PHE A 69 -3.57 -12.57 -5.04
N VAL A 70 -2.36 -12.95 -5.40
CA VAL A 70 -1.24 -11.99 -5.57
C VAL A 70 -1.40 -11.22 -6.89
N THR A 71 -1.21 -9.91 -6.83
CA THR A 71 -1.39 -8.98 -7.95
C THR A 71 -0.18 -8.07 -8.14
N SER A 72 -0.11 -7.39 -9.28
CA SER A 72 0.87 -6.33 -9.52
C SER A 72 0.47 -5.02 -8.79
N GLY A 73 0.49 -5.06 -7.46
CA GLY A 73 0.16 -3.95 -6.57
C GLY A 73 -1.32 -3.86 -6.20
N ALA A 74 -1.62 -3.07 -5.16
CA ALA A 74 -2.98 -2.83 -4.68
C ALA A 74 -3.88 -2.21 -5.76
N ALA A 75 -3.35 -1.34 -6.60
CA ALA A 75 -4.10 -0.72 -7.72
C ALA A 75 -4.63 -1.76 -8.72
N ALA A 76 -3.82 -2.77 -9.05
CA ALA A 76 -4.26 -3.89 -9.87
C ALA A 76 -5.28 -4.76 -9.14
N ALA A 77 -5.09 -4.98 -7.83
CA ALA A 77 -6.05 -5.69 -6.99
C ALA A 77 -7.43 -5.02 -7.00
N GLN A 78 -7.50 -3.70 -6.84
CA GLN A 78 -8.74 -2.91 -6.91
C GLN A 78 -9.41 -3.03 -8.28
N ALA A 79 -8.65 -2.82 -9.36
CA ALA A 79 -9.17 -2.90 -10.72
C ALA A 79 -9.73 -4.29 -11.06
N LEU A 80 -8.99 -5.35 -10.70
CA LEU A 80 -9.42 -6.73 -10.93
C LEU A 80 -10.62 -7.12 -10.04
N SER A 81 -10.70 -6.59 -8.81
CA SER A 81 -11.86 -6.80 -7.92
C SER A 81 -13.14 -6.20 -8.51
N VAL A 82 -13.07 -4.99 -9.07
CA VAL A 82 -14.22 -4.38 -9.75
C VAL A 82 -14.59 -5.15 -11.02
N ALA A 83 -13.60 -5.56 -11.82
CA ALA A 83 -13.85 -6.40 -12.99
C ALA A 83 -14.56 -7.71 -12.60
N ALA A 84 -14.14 -8.34 -11.50
CA ALA A 84 -14.77 -9.54 -10.95
C ALA A 84 -16.22 -9.28 -10.50
N CYS A 85 -16.49 -8.14 -9.86
CA CYS A 85 -17.87 -7.74 -9.48
C CYS A 85 -18.78 -7.52 -10.70
N MET A 86 -18.25 -7.00 -11.82
CA MET A 86 -19.01 -6.76 -13.04
C MET A 86 -19.24 -8.01 -13.89
N ALA A 87 -18.19 -8.82 -14.09
CA ALA A 87 -18.21 -9.92 -15.04
C ALA A 87 -18.32 -11.30 -14.37
N GLY A 88 -17.97 -11.45 -13.09
CA GLY A 88 -17.90 -12.74 -12.44
C GLY A 88 -16.93 -13.67 -13.18
N ASN A 89 -17.38 -14.91 -13.38
CA ASN A 89 -16.68 -15.96 -14.16
C ASN A 89 -17.28 -16.14 -15.57
N ASP A 90 -18.10 -15.21 -16.05
CA ASP A 90 -18.71 -15.27 -17.37
C ASP A 90 -17.69 -14.90 -18.46
N PRO A 91 -17.28 -15.82 -19.35
CA PRO A 91 -16.22 -15.57 -20.31
C PRO A 91 -16.57 -14.49 -21.35
N ASP A 92 -17.84 -14.32 -21.67
CA ASP A 92 -18.28 -13.30 -22.64
C ASP A 92 -18.18 -11.92 -22.01
N ARG A 93 -18.60 -11.76 -20.75
CA ARG A 93 -18.47 -10.52 -20.00
C ARG A 93 -17.01 -10.17 -19.72
N ILE A 94 -16.19 -11.17 -19.37
CA ILE A 94 -14.74 -10.98 -19.18
C ILE A 94 -14.11 -10.45 -20.46
N ALA A 95 -14.47 -11.02 -21.61
CA ALA A 95 -13.93 -10.63 -22.91
C ALA A 95 -14.44 -9.24 -23.38
N GLN A 96 -15.60 -8.81 -22.90
CA GLN A 96 -16.20 -7.54 -23.25
C GLN A 96 -15.56 -6.36 -22.52
N LEU A 97 -15.10 -6.53 -21.28
CA LEU A 97 -14.47 -5.46 -20.52
C LEU A 97 -13.28 -4.83 -21.29
N PRO A 98 -13.10 -3.50 -21.25
CA PRO A 98 -13.77 -2.49 -20.41
C PRO A 98 -15.10 -1.92 -20.97
N ASP A 99 -15.66 -2.48 -22.04
CA ASP A 99 -16.98 -2.13 -22.50
C ASP A 99 -18.02 -2.75 -21.55
N THR A 100 -18.71 -1.91 -20.78
CA THR A 100 -19.72 -2.33 -19.79
C THR A 100 -21.15 -2.26 -20.32
N THR A 101 -21.36 -2.13 -21.65
CA THR A 101 -22.69 -2.09 -22.25
C THR A 101 -23.51 -3.33 -21.85
N GLY A 102 -24.64 -3.12 -21.19
CA GLY A 102 -25.52 -4.19 -20.71
C GLY A 102 -25.07 -4.86 -19.40
N MET A 103 -24.03 -4.35 -18.76
CA MET A 103 -23.59 -4.79 -17.44
C MET A 103 -23.93 -3.75 -16.38
N LYS A 104 -24.11 -4.20 -15.13
CA LYS A 104 -24.02 -3.31 -13.98
C LYS A 104 -22.56 -2.85 -13.84
N ASN A 105 -22.32 -1.58 -13.56
CA ASN A 105 -20.96 -1.03 -13.57
C ASN A 105 -20.73 0.13 -12.59
N GLU A 106 -21.62 0.32 -11.62
CA GLU A 106 -21.45 1.39 -10.65
C GLU A 106 -20.76 0.88 -9.38
N VAL A 107 -19.77 1.63 -8.91
CA VAL A 107 -19.11 1.44 -7.61
C VAL A 107 -19.45 2.65 -6.75
N VAL A 108 -20.19 2.44 -5.67
CA VAL A 108 -20.54 3.48 -4.70
C VAL A 108 -19.38 3.68 -3.74
N ILE A 109 -19.05 4.92 -3.44
CA ILE A 109 -18.08 5.31 -2.42
C ILE A 109 -18.57 6.57 -1.71
N GLN A 110 -18.39 6.65 -0.41
CA GLN A 110 -18.76 7.84 0.35
C GLN A 110 -17.86 9.02 -0.05
N LYS A 111 -18.45 10.18 -0.34
CA LYS A 111 -17.73 11.32 -0.94
C LYS A 111 -16.53 11.77 -0.11
N ARG A 112 -16.63 11.79 1.22
CA ARG A 112 -15.51 12.12 2.11
C ARG A 112 -14.50 10.98 2.28
N ASN A 113 -14.83 9.76 1.85
CA ASN A 113 -13.90 8.63 1.81
C ASN A 113 -13.19 8.50 0.46
N ARG A 114 -13.43 9.44 -0.48
CA ARG A 114 -12.71 9.54 -1.76
C ARG A 114 -11.23 9.86 -1.50
N TYR A 115 -10.35 9.27 -2.30
CA TYR A 115 -8.90 9.44 -2.17
C TYR A 115 -8.21 9.37 -3.53
N MET A 116 -6.94 9.77 -3.59
CA MET A 116 -6.22 9.96 -4.85
C MET A 116 -6.09 8.70 -5.71
N PHE A 117 -6.24 7.50 -5.13
CA PHE A 117 -6.11 6.23 -5.85
C PHE A 117 -7.46 5.58 -6.22
N ASP A 118 -8.60 6.15 -5.85
CA ASP A 118 -9.94 5.60 -6.13
C ASP A 118 -10.23 5.48 -7.64
N ARG A 119 -9.47 6.21 -8.46
CA ARG A 119 -9.49 6.07 -9.91
C ARG A 119 -9.19 4.62 -10.37
N CYS A 120 -8.48 3.83 -9.57
CA CYS A 120 -8.19 2.43 -9.90
C CYS A 120 -9.46 1.60 -10.06
N TYR A 121 -10.53 1.94 -9.35
CA TYR A 121 -11.84 1.28 -9.50
C TYR A 121 -12.46 1.48 -10.88
N THR A 122 -12.10 2.54 -11.60
CA THR A 122 -12.68 2.85 -12.92
C THR A 122 -11.92 2.29 -14.12
N LEU A 123 -10.72 1.72 -13.88
CA LEU A 123 -9.84 1.25 -14.97
C LEU A 123 -10.46 0.16 -15.84
N THR A 124 -11.39 -0.59 -15.30
CA THR A 124 -12.05 -1.71 -15.97
C THR A 124 -13.42 -1.37 -16.55
N GLY A 125 -13.77 -0.07 -16.60
CA GLY A 125 -14.99 0.43 -17.22
C GLY A 125 -16.11 0.76 -16.22
N ALA A 126 -15.85 0.65 -14.91
CA ALA A 126 -16.82 1.05 -13.90
C ALA A 126 -16.89 2.57 -13.76
N THR A 127 -18.00 3.04 -13.19
CA THR A 127 -18.25 4.43 -12.84
C THR A 127 -18.36 4.56 -11.33
N LEU A 128 -17.66 5.54 -10.75
CA LEU A 128 -17.81 5.88 -9.34
C LEU A 128 -19.08 6.72 -9.12
N VAL A 129 -19.83 6.36 -8.06
CA VAL A 129 -21.01 7.07 -7.59
C VAL A 129 -20.76 7.55 -6.19
N ASP A 130 -20.79 8.86 -5.97
CA ASP A 130 -20.62 9.46 -4.66
C ASP A 130 -21.87 9.26 -3.80
N ALA A 131 -21.71 8.81 -2.56
CA ALA A 131 -22.74 8.81 -1.54
C ALA A 131 -22.47 9.94 -0.54
N GLY A 132 -23.51 10.70 -0.18
CA GLY A 132 -23.37 11.88 0.66
C GLY A 132 -22.71 13.06 -0.06
N ASP A 133 -22.19 13.99 0.71
CA ASP A 133 -21.58 15.23 0.23
C ASP A 133 -20.28 15.59 1.01
N ASP A 134 -19.85 16.85 0.91
CA ASP A 134 -18.64 17.32 1.60
C ASP A 134 -18.84 17.50 3.12
N GLU A 135 -20.09 17.55 3.59
CA GLU A 135 -20.44 17.63 5.01
C GLU A 135 -20.42 16.25 5.69
N GLY A 136 -20.79 15.18 4.93
CA GLY A 136 -20.80 13.83 5.45
C GLY A 136 -21.63 12.86 4.61
N THR A 137 -21.84 11.67 5.18
CA THR A 137 -22.69 10.63 4.58
C THR A 137 -23.50 9.95 5.70
N SER A 138 -24.80 10.02 5.64
CA SER A 138 -25.69 9.24 6.48
C SER A 138 -25.94 7.84 5.92
N GLU A 139 -26.48 6.92 6.72
CA GLU A 139 -26.91 5.60 6.23
C GLU A 139 -27.97 5.72 5.12
N ASP A 140 -28.89 6.69 5.22
CA ASP A 140 -29.91 6.93 4.20
C ASP A 140 -29.28 7.41 2.87
N ASP A 141 -28.24 8.27 2.92
CA ASP A 141 -27.52 8.72 1.74
C ASP A 141 -26.79 7.56 1.06
N LEU A 142 -26.11 6.72 1.86
CA LEU A 142 -25.42 5.56 1.35
C LEU A 142 -26.39 4.54 0.75
N ASP A 143 -27.51 4.29 1.41
CA ASP A 143 -28.56 3.39 0.94
C ASP A 143 -29.18 3.89 -0.36
N ALA A 144 -29.46 5.19 -0.46
CA ALA A 144 -30.01 5.81 -1.67
C ALA A 144 -29.05 5.79 -2.87
N ALA A 145 -27.74 5.82 -2.63
CA ALA A 145 -26.71 5.72 -3.67
C ALA A 145 -26.58 4.31 -4.25
N ILE A 146 -26.99 3.26 -3.52
CA ILE A 146 -26.96 1.88 -3.99
C ILE A 146 -28.15 1.62 -4.91
N GLY A 147 -27.94 1.78 -6.21
CA GLY A 147 -28.93 1.64 -7.27
C GLY A 147 -28.92 0.27 -7.96
N PRO A 148 -29.79 0.09 -8.98
CA PRO A 148 -29.90 -1.17 -9.73
C PRO A 148 -28.65 -1.53 -10.54
N ASN A 149 -27.78 -0.56 -10.83
CA ASN A 149 -26.51 -0.74 -11.56
C ASN A 149 -25.32 -0.92 -10.64
N THR A 150 -25.48 -0.84 -9.33
CA THR A 150 -24.39 -0.96 -8.38
C THR A 150 -23.88 -2.41 -8.33
N VAL A 151 -22.58 -2.59 -8.46
CA VAL A 151 -21.86 -3.88 -8.35
C VAL A 151 -21.08 -3.98 -7.06
N ALA A 152 -20.62 -2.85 -6.53
CA ALA A 152 -19.82 -2.80 -5.32
C ALA A 152 -20.02 -1.50 -4.54
N VAL A 153 -19.75 -1.56 -3.23
CA VAL A 153 -19.54 -0.40 -2.36
C VAL A 153 -18.08 -0.45 -1.91
N ALA A 154 -17.33 0.61 -2.19
CA ALA A 154 -15.91 0.72 -1.83
C ALA A 154 -15.72 1.53 -0.55
N TYR A 155 -14.73 1.14 0.26
CA TYR A 155 -14.32 1.85 1.47
C TYR A 155 -12.79 1.93 1.55
N TYR A 156 -12.24 3.13 1.70
CA TYR A 156 -10.83 3.33 1.98
C TYR A 156 -10.57 3.23 3.48
N ILE A 157 -9.84 2.20 3.88
CA ILE A 157 -9.56 1.85 5.28
C ILE A 157 -8.26 2.55 5.71
N GLN A 158 -8.36 3.79 6.15
CA GLN A 158 -7.22 4.59 6.59
C GLN A 158 -7.56 5.39 7.85
N PRO A 159 -6.96 5.05 8.99
CA PRO A 159 -7.08 5.87 10.20
C PRO A 159 -6.32 7.22 10.07
N PRO A 160 -6.74 8.29 10.80
CA PRO A 160 -7.93 8.30 11.64
C PRO A 160 -9.21 8.23 10.79
N PHE A 161 -10.21 7.46 11.26
CA PHE A 161 -11.48 7.36 10.56
C PHE A 161 -12.28 8.66 10.71
N ASP A 162 -13.03 9.01 9.67
CA ASP A 162 -13.88 10.19 9.65
C ASP A 162 -15.24 9.87 10.29
N ASP A 163 -15.56 10.52 11.40
CA ASP A 163 -16.81 10.32 12.12
C ASP A 163 -18.05 10.90 11.37
N ALA A 164 -17.84 11.70 10.32
CA ALA A 164 -18.90 12.26 9.51
C ALA A 164 -19.42 11.32 8.41
N ILE A 165 -18.85 10.11 8.30
CA ILE A 165 -19.28 9.11 7.32
C ILE A 165 -19.75 7.83 8.01
N VAL A 166 -20.51 7.01 7.28
CA VAL A 166 -20.92 5.68 7.74
C VAL A 166 -19.68 4.83 7.99
N SER A 167 -19.62 4.16 9.13
CA SER A 167 -18.48 3.31 9.49
C SER A 167 -18.22 2.19 8.48
N LEU A 168 -17.01 1.63 8.48
CA LEU A 168 -16.70 0.46 7.64
C LEU A 168 -17.65 -0.70 7.91
N GLU A 169 -17.93 -0.99 9.18
CA GLU A 169 -18.79 -2.10 9.59
C GLU A 169 -20.22 -1.92 9.08
N ASP A 170 -20.80 -0.73 9.26
CA ASP A 170 -22.16 -0.43 8.82
C ASP A 170 -22.23 -0.34 7.29
N THR A 171 -21.21 0.21 6.62
CA THR A 171 -21.10 0.22 5.17
C THR A 171 -21.14 -1.20 4.59
N VAL A 172 -20.36 -2.10 5.17
CA VAL A 172 -20.32 -3.52 4.75
C VAL A 172 -21.64 -4.23 5.03
N ALA A 173 -22.25 -3.97 6.20
CA ALA A 173 -23.56 -4.53 6.55
C ALA A 173 -24.65 -4.07 5.58
N LEU A 174 -24.66 -2.79 5.24
CA LEU A 174 -25.61 -2.21 4.30
C LEU A 174 -25.40 -2.79 2.87
N ALA A 175 -24.17 -2.82 2.38
CA ALA A 175 -23.86 -3.41 1.07
C ALA A 175 -24.37 -4.86 0.95
N ARG A 176 -24.08 -5.68 1.98
CA ARG A 176 -24.54 -7.08 2.05
C ARG A 176 -26.05 -7.20 2.10
N SER A 177 -26.74 -6.30 2.83
CA SER A 177 -28.21 -6.29 2.90
C SER A 177 -28.86 -6.02 1.54
N ARG A 178 -28.16 -5.28 0.67
CA ARG A 178 -28.57 -4.96 -0.70
C ARG A 178 -28.06 -5.98 -1.73
N GLY A 179 -27.34 -7.02 -1.33
CA GLY A 179 -26.77 -8.03 -2.20
C GLY A 179 -25.66 -7.47 -3.11
N VAL A 180 -24.94 -6.47 -2.65
CA VAL A 180 -23.85 -5.78 -3.35
C VAL A 180 -22.53 -6.12 -2.63
N THR A 181 -21.45 -6.28 -3.40
CA THR A 181 -20.12 -6.62 -2.86
C THR A 181 -19.52 -5.43 -2.12
N ALA A 182 -18.99 -5.66 -0.92
CA ALA A 182 -18.19 -4.69 -0.18
C ALA A 182 -16.71 -4.85 -0.51
N LEU A 183 -16.06 -3.75 -0.95
CA LEU A 183 -14.63 -3.69 -1.28
C LEU A 183 -13.90 -2.80 -0.29
N GLY A 184 -12.86 -3.32 0.38
CA GLY A 184 -11.97 -2.56 1.25
C GLY A 184 -10.64 -2.28 0.58
N ASP A 185 -10.14 -1.05 0.67
CA ASP A 185 -8.73 -0.75 0.39
C ASP A 185 -8.00 -0.48 1.70
N ALA A 186 -7.21 -1.46 2.15
CA ALA A 186 -6.39 -1.42 3.36
C ALA A 186 -4.90 -1.36 3.03
N CYS A 187 -4.52 -0.73 1.94
CA CYS A 187 -3.22 -0.78 1.28
C CYS A 187 -2.00 -0.89 2.22
N SER A 188 -1.98 -0.11 3.31
CA SER A 188 -0.85 -0.03 4.28
C SER A 188 -1.20 -0.55 5.68
N GLN A 189 -2.36 -1.16 5.88
CA GLN A 189 -2.88 -1.56 7.19
C GLN A 189 -2.34 -2.95 7.61
N ILE A 190 -1.04 -3.03 7.90
CA ILE A 190 -0.29 -4.28 8.04
C ILE A 190 0.21 -4.56 9.48
N TYR A 191 -0.07 -3.66 10.41
CA TYR A 191 0.34 -3.79 11.81
C TYR A 191 -0.60 -3.02 12.75
N PRO A 192 -0.86 -3.48 13.99
CA PRO A 192 -0.47 -4.77 14.57
C PRO A 192 -1.01 -5.99 13.81
N LEU A 193 -0.44 -7.18 13.98
CA LEU A 193 -0.84 -8.36 13.20
C LEU A 193 -2.32 -8.70 13.33
N ASP A 194 -2.91 -8.52 14.51
CA ASP A 194 -4.34 -8.74 14.72
C ASP A 194 -5.20 -7.69 13.99
N TYR A 195 -4.70 -6.45 13.89
CA TYR A 195 -5.36 -5.41 13.10
C TYR A 195 -5.25 -5.70 11.60
N PHE A 196 -4.11 -6.19 11.13
CA PHE A 196 -3.94 -6.65 9.76
C PHE A 196 -4.97 -7.74 9.40
N ARG A 197 -5.10 -8.78 10.26
CA ARG A 197 -6.13 -9.81 10.09
C ARG A 197 -7.55 -9.23 10.13
N LYS A 198 -7.82 -8.32 11.07
CA LYS A 198 -9.12 -7.64 11.18
C LYS A 198 -9.45 -6.87 9.89
N CYS A 199 -8.50 -6.14 9.33
CA CYS A 199 -8.69 -5.46 8.04
C CYS A 199 -8.95 -6.45 6.92
N ALA A 200 -8.17 -7.54 6.82
CA ALA A 200 -8.35 -8.57 5.79
C ALA A 200 -9.73 -9.25 5.82
N GLN A 201 -10.35 -9.31 6.99
CA GLN A 201 -11.66 -9.95 7.22
C GLN A 201 -12.83 -8.96 7.21
N SER A 202 -12.57 -7.65 7.05
CA SER A 202 -13.57 -6.60 7.26
C SER A 202 -14.58 -6.43 6.13
N ALA A 203 -14.25 -6.85 4.91
CA ALA A 203 -15.12 -6.71 3.74
C ALA A 203 -15.20 -8.03 2.93
N ASP A 204 -15.91 -8.02 1.82
CA ASP A 204 -16.01 -9.23 0.96
C ASP A 204 -14.73 -9.46 0.15
N LEU A 205 -14.07 -8.38 -0.28
CA LEU A 205 -12.71 -8.35 -0.81
C LEU A 205 -11.96 -7.18 -0.18
N VAL A 206 -10.70 -7.40 0.19
CA VAL A 206 -9.82 -6.36 0.72
C VAL A 206 -8.47 -6.39 -0.02
N THR A 207 -7.95 -5.21 -0.36
CA THR A 207 -6.72 -5.05 -1.13
C THR A 207 -5.57 -4.51 -0.28
N PHE A 208 -4.36 -5.02 -0.51
CA PHE A 208 -3.15 -4.64 0.21
C PHE A 208 -1.98 -4.39 -0.73
N GLY A 209 -1.12 -3.44 -0.38
CA GLY A 209 0.18 -3.22 -1.02
C GLY A 209 1.27 -4.01 -0.30
N ALA A 210 1.93 -4.93 -0.98
CA ALA A 210 2.93 -5.79 -0.35
C ALA A 210 4.26 -5.07 -0.03
N LYS A 211 4.51 -3.90 -0.60
CA LYS A 211 5.72 -3.10 -0.32
C LYS A 211 5.85 -2.71 1.17
N TYR A 212 4.74 -2.61 1.89
CA TYR A 212 4.75 -2.21 3.30
C TYR A 212 5.25 -3.30 4.26
N ILE A 213 5.25 -4.55 3.81
CA ILE A 213 5.82 -5.70 4.54
C ILE A 213 7.22 -6.10 4.04
N GLY A 214 7.87 -5.26 3.22
CA GLY A 214 9.19 -5.57 2.67
C GLY A 214 9.19 -6.46 1.41
N ALA A 215 8.04 -6.68 0.79
CA ALA A 215 7.92 -7.36 -0.50
C ALA A 215 8.30 -6.44 -1.67
N PRO A 216 8.39 -6.96 -2.92
CA PRO A 216 8.63 -6.14 -4.10
C PRO A 216 7.66 -4.97 -4.20
N HIS A 217 8.18 -3.80 -4.56
CA HIS A 217 7.42 -2.55 -4.64
C HIS A 217 6.19 -2.63 -5.55
N SER A 218 6.31 -3.35 -6.66
CA SER A 218 5.25 -3.55 -7.65
C SER A 218 4.16 -4.54 -7.20
N ALA A 219 4.38 -5.26 -6.10
CA ALA A 219 3.49 -6.34 -5.68
C ALA A 219 2.41 -5.90 -4.68
N GLY A 220 1.31 -6.62 -4.70
CA GLY A 220 0.19 -6.50 -3.78
C GLY A 220 -0.65 -7.77 -3.80
N PHE A 221 -1.77 -7.76 -3.11
CA PHE A 221 -2.72 -8.86 -3.15
C PHE A 221 -4.13 -8.40 -2.80
N VAL A 222 -5.10 -9.21 -3.19
CA VAL A 222 -6.48 -9.14 -2.73
C VAL A 222 -6.81 -10.41 -1.94
N CYS A 223 -7.63 -10.28 -0.93
CA CYS A 223 -8.09 -11.41 -0.13
C CYS A 223 -9.56 -11.25 0.27
N GLY A 224 -10.23 -12.34 0.65
CA GLY A 224 -11.62 -12.33 1.08
C GLY A 224 -12.36 -13.60 0.72
N LYS A 225 -13.61 -13.47 0.24
CA LYS A 225 -14.48 -14.59 -0.14
C LYS A 225 -13.92 -15.35 -1.34
N ARG A 226 -13.94 -16.66 -1.26
CA ARG A 226 -13.34 -17.55 -2.28
C ARG A 226 -13.94 -17.36 -3.66
N ASP A 227 -15.26 -17.31 -3.77
CA ASP A 227 -15.95 -17.14 -5.06
C ASP A 227 -15.58 -15.82 -5.75
N LEU A 228 -15.39 -14.74 -4.98
CA LEU A 228 -14.95 -13.46 -5.49
C LEU A 228 -13.46 -13.45 -5.86
N VAL A 229 -12.61 -14.10 -5.07
CA VAL A 229 -11.18 -14.23 -5.37
C VAL A 229 -10.98 -15.11 -6.62
N ASP A 230 -11.77 -16.16 -6.79
CA ASP A 230 -11.78 -16.99 -8.00
C ASP A 230 -12.19 -16.15 -9.24
N ALA A 231 -13.18 -15.26 -9.09
CA ALA A 231 -13.55 -14.32 -10.14
C ALA A 231 -12.45 -13.30 -10.44
N VAL A 232 -11.70 -12.83 -9.43
CA VAL A 232 -10.50 -11.99 -9.63
C VAL A 232 -9.43 -12.74 -10.42
N SER A 233 -9.17 -14.01 -10.07
CA SER A 233 -8.23 -14.86 -10.80
C SER A 233 -8.63 -15.04 -12.28
N ALA A 234 -9.94 -15.13 -12.57
CA ALA A 234 -10.46 -15.21 -13.93
C ALA A 234 -10.25 -13.91 -14.75
N GLN A 235 -10.07 -12.75 -14.09
CA GLN A 235 -9.72 -11.48 -14.74
C GLN A 235 -8.21 -11.31 -14.93
N SER A 236 -7.35 -12.20 -14.39
CA SER A 236 -5.91 -12.01 -14.30
C SER A 236 -5.17 -12.25 -15.62
N PHE A 237 -3.89 -11.86 -15.65
CA PHE A 237 -3.02 -12.09 -16.80
C PHE A 237 -2.82 -13.57 -17.13
N VAL A 238 -2.93 -14.45 -16.15
CA VAL A 238 -2.77 -15.89 -16.33
C VAL A 238 -4.00 -16.48 -17.03
N ALA A 239 -5.20 -16.07 -16.63
CA ALA A 239 -6.46 -16.52 -17.25
C ALA A 239 -6.52 -16.19 -18.75
N TYR A 240 -5.89 -15.10 -19.19
CA TYR A 240 -5.76 -14.75 -20.60
C TYR A 240 -5.19 -15.88 -21.48
N HIS A 241 -4.31 -16.71 -20.94
CA HIS A 241 -3.67 -17.81 -21.69
C HIS A 241 -4.36 -19.15 -21.54
N TYR A 242 -4.95 -19.44 -20.39
CA TYR A 242 -5.47 -20.77 -20.07
C TYR A 242 -6.91 -20.99 -20.53
N ASP A 243 -7.74 -19.95 -20.42
CA ASP A 243 -9.18 -20.10 -20.61
C ASP A 243 -9.65 -19.55 -21.96
N GLY A 244 -8.69 -19.29 -22.89
CA GLY A 244 -8.96 -18.67 -24.17
C GLY A 244 -9.52 -17.25 -24.05
N GLY A 245 -9.45 -16.72 -22.83
CA GLY A 245 -10.04 -15.47 -22.44
C GLY A 245 -9.29 -14.25 -22.95
N LYS A 246 -10.00 -13.16 -22.98
CA LYS A 246 -9.46 -11.82 -23.25
C LYS A 246 -9.44 -11.03 -21.95
N ALA A 247 -9.03 -11.66 -20.84
CA ALA A 247 -9.05 -11.09 -19.51
C ALA A 247 -8.32 -9.75 -19.47
N ILE A 248 -8.95 -8.74 -18.89
CA ILE A 248 -8.46 -7.37 -18.86
C ILE A 248 -7.15 -7.24 -18.08
N GLY A 249 -6.91 -8.11 -17.11
CA GLY A 249 -5.70 -8.15 -16.30
C GLY A 249 -4.43 -8.53 -17.06
N ARG A 250 -4.47 -8.78 -18.39
CA ARG A 250 -3.26 -9.05 -19.17
C ARG A 250 -2.20 -7.95 -19.03
N ALA A 251 -2.61 -6.71 -18.84
CA ALA A 251 -1.70 -5.59 -18.61
C ALA A 251 -1.13 -5.55 -17.19
N MET A 252 -1.73 -6.28 -16.24
CA MET A 252 -1.39 -6.30 -14.81
C MET A 252 -0.58 -7.56 -14.46
N LYS A 253 0.47 -7.83 -15.27
CA LYS A 253 1.29 -9.03 -15.10
C LYS A 253 2.28 -8.84 -13.95
N ILE A 254 2.46 -9.91 -13.16
CA ILE A 254 3.45 -10.01 -12.10
C ILE A 254 4.36 -11.22 -12.37
N ASP A 255 5.63 -11.10 -12.05
CA ASP A 255 6.60 -12.17 -12.26
C ASP A 255 6.63 -13.18 -11.11
N ARG A 256 7.05 -14.43 -11.42
CA ARG A 256 7.10 -15.52 -10.42
C ARG A 256 7.98 -15.19 -9.22
N HIS A 257 9.11 -14.51 -9.44
CA HIS A 257 10.00 -14.14 -8.34
C HIS A 257 9.41 -13.05 -7.45
N GLU A 258 8.59 -12.15 -8.00
CA GLU A 258 7.85 -11.16 -7.20
C GLU A 258 6.77 -11.83 -6.34
N ILE A 259 6.08 -12.85 -6.90
CA ILE A 259 5.09 -13.64 -6.13
C ILE A 259 5.77 -14.35 -4.95
N ILE A 260 6.92 -14.99 -5.17
CA ILE A 260 7.71 -15.60 -4.10
C ILE A 260 8.20 -14.53 -3.11
N GLY A 261 8.59 -13.36 -3.60
CA GLY A 261 8.94 -12.22 -2.73
C GLY A 261 7.81 -11.81 -1.79
N VAL A 262 6.54 -11.83 -2.27
CA VAL A 262 5.36 -11.57 -1.42
C VAL A 262 5.20 -12.66 -0.37
N VAL A 263 5.27 -13.94 -0.76
CA VAL A 263 5.11 -15.09 0.16
C VAL A 263 6.16 -15.04 1.26
N THR A 264 7.43 -14.85 0.89
CA THR A 264 8.54 -14.78 1.85
C THR A 264 8.41 -13.56 2.77
N ALA A 265 8.04 -12.40 2.23
CA ALA A 265 7.82 -11.21 3.04
C ALA A 265 6.65 -11.37 4.01
N MET A 266 5.57 -12.05 3.63
CA MET A 266 4.45 -12.39 4.53
C MET A 266 4.91 -13.33 5.64
N GLU A 267 5.70 -14.36 5.33
CA GLU A 267 6.25 -15.27 6.32
C GLU A 267 7.15 -14.53 7.31
N ASP A 268 8.10 -13.72 6.82
CA ASP A 268 8.99 -12.91 7.63
C ASP A 268 8.18 -11.97 8.53
N TRP A 269 7.16 -11.28 7.97
CA TRP A 269 6.34 -10.31 8.71
C TRP A 269 5.54 -10.94 9.85
N PHE A 270 5.02 -12.15 9.67
CA PHE A 270 4.26 -12.87 10.68
C PHE A 270 5.10 -13.59 11.73
N THR A 271 6.40 -13.76 11.47
CA THR A 271 7.33 -14.48 12.36
C THR A 271 8.37 -13.58 13.02
N MET A 272 8.58 -12.36 12.53
CA MET A 272 9.57 -11.43 13.10
C MET A 272 9.18 -10.95 14.51
N ASP A 273 10.19 -10.61 15.30
CA ASP A 273 10.00 -9.89 16.55
C ASP A 273 9.77 -8.40 16.28
N HIS A 274 8.51 -7.99 16.31
CA HIS A 274 8.14 -6.60 16.09
C HIS A 274 8.56 -5.66 17.21
N GLU A 275 8.71 -6.14 18.44
CA GLU A 275 9.20 -5.33 19.56
C GLU A 275 10.68 -5.01 19.36
N GLU A 276 11.50 -6.00 19.00
CA GLU A 276 12.92 -5.79 18.65
C GLU A 276 13.07 -4.79 17.50
N ARG A 277 12.27 -4.96 16.45
CA ARG A 277 12.23 -4.03 15.31
C ARG A 277 11.93 -2.58 15.74
N PHE A 278 11.03 -2.38 16.68
CA PHE A 278 10.70 -1.03 17.17
C PHE A 278 11.81 -0.45 18.03
N LEU A 279 12.49 -1.25 18.83
CA LEU A 279 13.68 -0.82 19.59
C LEU A 279 14.80 -0.32 18.66
N GLU A 280 14.98 -0.95 17.50
CA GLU A 280 15.92 -0.43 16.49
C GLU A 280 15.49 0.96 15.97
N TYR A 281 14.21 1.16 15.69
CA TYR A 281 13.70 2.47 15.23
C TYR A 281 13.85 3.54 16.31
N ASP A 282 13.54 3.22 17.56
CA ASP A 282 13.70 4.11 18.70
C ASP A 282 15.17 4.51 18.91
N SER A 283 16.11 3.57 18.75
CA SER A 283 17.55 3.84 18.82
C SER A 283 17.99 4.82 17.73
N ARG A 284 17.45 4.70 16.52
CA ARG A 284 17.72 5.62 15.40
C ARG A 284 17.13 7.00 15.66
N PHE A 285 15.90 7.09 16.19
CA PHE A 285 15.32 8.36 16.59
C PHE A 285 16.11 9.04 17.69
N ALA A 286 16.57 8.30 18.68
CA ALA A 286 17.41 8.85 19.75
C ALA A 286 18.74 9.41 19.20
N ALA A 287 19.36 8.77 18.21
CA ALA A 287 20.58 9.26 17.57
C ALA A 287 20.36 10.59 16.84
N ILE A 288 19.21 10.78 16.19
CA ILE A 288 18.85 12.05 15.53
C ILE A 288 18.57 13.14 16.59
N ASP A 289 17.80 12.80 17.64
CA ASP A 289 17.49 13.74 18.73
C ASP A 289 18.77 14.22 19.42
N ASP A 290 19.68 13.30 19.75
CA ASP A 290 20.97 13.62 20.37
C ASP A 290 21.82 14.56 19.50
N ALA A 291 21.83 14.37 18.19
CA ALA A 291 22.57 15.23 17.25
C ALA A 291 22.01 16.66 17.17
N LEU A 292 20.71 16.82 17.38
CA LEU A 292 20.00 18.12 17.24
C LEU A 292 19.81 18.83 18.57
N ARG A 293 20.07 18.19 19.71
CA ARG A 293 19.74 18.70 21.06
C ARG A 293 20.32 20.09 21.36
N ASP A 294 21.51 20.39 20.87
CA ASP A 294 22.22 21.65 21.10
C ASP A 294 22.12 22.63 19.90
N VAL A 295 21.19 22.41 18.97
CA VAL A 295 20.97 23.28 17.83
C VAL A 295 19.92 24.33 18.21
N ASP A 296 20.31 25.60 18.21
CA ASP A 296 19.42 26.70 18.58
C ASP A 296 18.22 26.79 17.63
N GLY A 297 17.02 26.94 18.17
CA GLY A 297 15.80 27.07 17.39
C GLY A 297 15.24 25.74 16.83
N VAL A 298 15.79 24.61 17.27
CA VAL A 298 15.34 23.26 16.84
C VAL A 298 14.83 22.49 18.05
N SER A 299 13.70 21.81 17.87
CA SER A 299 13.19 20.84 18.85
C SER A 299 12.60 19.62 18.15
N THR A 300 12.71 18.47 18.79
CA THR A 300 12.21 17.20 18.26
C THR A 300 11.04 16.67 19.09
N ARG A 301 10.11 15.97 18.45
CA ARG A 301 9.04 15.23 19.12
C ARG A 301 8.68 14.01 18.31
N LEU A 302 8.35 12.90 19.01
CA LEU A 302 7.83 11.70 18.39
C LEU A 302 6.30 11.74 18.39
N VAL A 303 5.70 11.36 17.27
CA VAL A 303 4.25 11.27 17.10
C VAL A 303 3.91 9.84 16.71
N ASP A 304 3.02 9.22 17.49
CA ASP A 304 2.53 7.89 17.20
C ASP A 304 1.66 7.91 15.94
N ILE A 305 1.99 7.01 15.01
CA ILE A 305 1.16 6.76 13.82
C ILE A 305 0.67 5.33 13.91
N PRO A 306 -0.63 5.13 14.20
CA PRO A 306 -1.16 3.80 14.30
C PRO A 306 -1.14 3.07 12.95
N TYR A 307 -0.93 1.72 13.00
CA TYR A 307 -1.22 0.76 11.94
C TYR A 307 -0.20 0.55 10.81
N TYR A 308 0.90 1.31 10.76
CA TYR A 308 1.87 1.21 9.68
C TYR A 308 3.32 1.25 10.16
N ILE A 309 3.75 2.38 10.64
CA ILE A 309 4.97 2.58 11.41
C ILE A 309 4.57 3.09 12.77
N PRO A 310 5.28 2.73 13.84
CA PRO A 310 4.84 3.10 15.19
C PRO A 310 4.91 4.60 15.40
N GLN A 311 5.91 5.28 14.83
CA GLN A 311 6.18 6.68 15.11
C GLN A 311 6.82 7.41 13.93
N VAL A 312 6.61 8.72 13.90
CA VAL A 312 7.34 9.68 13.06
C VAL A 312 7.96 10.73 13.95
N MET A 313 9.21 11.08 13.71
CA MET A 313 9.85 12.23 14.35
C MET A 313 9.46 13.51 13.60
N TYR A 314 8.91 14.47 14.34
CA TYR A 314 8.80 15.86 13.89
C TYR A 314 9.98 16.64 14.43
N ILE A 315 10.57 17.48 13.56
CA ILE A 315 11.63 18.43 13.92
C ILE A 315 11.03 19.80 13.69
N ASP A 316 10.67 20.46 14.78
CA ASP A 316 10.04 21.77 14.77
C ASP A 316 11.12 22.84 14.70
N LEU A 317 10.95 23.85 13.83
CA LEU A 317 11.93 24.89 13.54
C LEU A 317 11.41 26.24 13.99
N ASP A 318 12.20 26.98 14.79
CA ASP A 318 12.04 28.41 14.93
C ASP A 318 12.76 29.11 13.75
N GLU A 319 12.01 29.40 12.70
CA GLU A 319 12.55 30.00 11.46
C GLU A 319 13.29 31.35 11.71
N SER A 320 12.92 32.04 12.79
CA SER A 320 13.61 33.33 13.14
C SER A 320 15.02 33.09 13.69
N VAL A 321 15.31 31.90 14.21
CA VAL A 321 16.61 31.49 14.76
C VAL A 321 17.41 30.69 13.73
N VAL A 322 16.78 29.65 13.14
CA VAL A 322 17.41 28.79 12.13
C VAL A 322 17.64 29.54 10.81
N GLY A 323 16.80 30.55 10.49
CA GLY A 323 16.90 31.32 9.25
C GLY A 323 16.47 30.58 8.00
N LYS A 324 15.82 29.41 8.13
CA LYS A 324 15.33 28.57 7.04
C LYS A 324 13.95 28.00 7.38
N THR A 325 13.12 27.82 6.37
CA THR A 325 11.87 27.06 6.45
C THR A 325 12.14 25.56 6.32
N ALA A 326 11.19 24.71 6.74
CA ALA A 326 11.28 23.27 6.58
C ALA A 326 11.46 22.86 5.10
N ASP A 327 10.77 23.53 4.17
CA ASP A 327 10.86 23.25 2.74
C ASP A 327 12.25 23.60 2.17
N GLU A 328 12.87 24.67 2.63
CA GLU A 328 14.24 25.05 2.24
C GLU A 328 15.25 24.02 2.76
N VAL A 329 15.08 23.52 3.98
CA VAL A 329 15.91 22.44 4.54
C VAL A 329 15.74 21.14 3.73
N CYS A 330 14.51 20.75 3.40
CA CYS A 330 14.25 19.60 2.52
C CYS A 330 14.98 19.74 1.18
N ALA A 331 14.91 20.91 0.54
CA ALA A 331 15.58 21.19 -0.72
C ALA A 331 17.11 21.13 -0.61
N GLU A 332 17.70 21.62 0.47
CA GLU A 332 19.15 21.58 0.72
C GLU A 332 19.64 20.15 0.97
N LEU A 333 18.89 19.34 1.72
CA LEU A 333 19.17 17.92 1.95
C LEU A 333 19.07 17.11 0.63
N ASP A 334 18.09 17.40 -0.20
CA ASP A 334 17.93 16.78 -1.51
C ASP A 334 19.02 17.18 -2.52
N ALA A 335 19.57 18.36 -2.42
CA ALA A 335 20.68 18.82 -3.24
C ALA A 335 22.01 18.14 -2.90
N GLY A 336 22.12 17.49 -1.73
CA GLY A 336 23.33 16.85 -1.21
C GLY A 336 23.84 15.65 -2.01
N ALA A 337 24.99 15.10 -1.58
CA ALA A 337 25.59 13.88 -2.12
C ALA A 337 26.13 12.99 -0.98
N PRO A 338 25.42 11.90 -0.63
CA PRO A 338 24.14 11.46 -1.20
C PRO A 338 22.99 12.42 -0.93
N ARG A 339 21.94 12.33 -1.73
CA ARG A 339 20.66 13.00 -1.48
C ARG A 339 20.00 12.41 -0.24
N ILE A 340 19.32 13.25 0.54
CA ILE A 340 18.50 12.81 1.68
C ILE A 340 17.07 13.30 1.45
N TRP A 341 16.11 12.40 1.55
CA TRP A 341 14.69 12.77 1.52
C TRP A 341 14.08 12.68 2.90
N VAL A 342 13.59 13.81 3.39
CA VAL A 342 12.76 13.97 4.58
C VAL A 342 11.43 14.58 4.17
N GLY A 343 10.40 14.49 5.00
CA GLY A 343 9.12 15.15 4.76
C GLY A 343 9.06 16.57 5.33
N SER A 344 8.05 17.34 4.92
CA SER A 344 7.66 18.61 5.53
C SER A 344 6.14 18.60 5.73
N VAL A 345 5.69 18.89 6.96
CA VAL A 345 4.28 18.94 7.32
C VAL A 345 4.06 20.09 8.29
N ASP A 346 3.17 21.01 7.94
CA ASP A 346 2.80 22.17 8.77
C ASP A 346 4.00 22.99 9.29
N GLY A 347 5.04 23.13 8.48
CA GLY A 347 6.26 23.88 8.81
C GLY A 347 7.29 23.10 9.63
N SER A 348 7.03 21.86 10.00
CA SER A 348 8.00 20.97 10.65
C SER A 348 8.58 19.99 9.63
N LEU A 349 9.86 19.61 9.81
CA LEU A 349 10.40 18.44 9.10
C LEU A 349 9.83 17.16 9.70
N THR A 350 9.67 16.13 8.87
CA THR A 350 9.30 14.80 9.34
C THR A 350 10.33 13.76 8.90
N VAL A 351 10.72 12.91 9.83
CA VAL A 351 11.71 11.85 9.62
C VAL A 351 11.14 10.52 10.08
N VAL A 352 11.30 9.49 9.26
CA VAL A 352 11.03 8.09 9.63
C VAL A 352 12.32 7.28 9.53
N THR A 353 12.48 6.30 10.41
CA THR A 353 13.73 5.55 10.54
C THR A 353 13.65 4.11 10.02
N ASN A 354 12.45 3.66 9.66
CA ASN A 354 12.19 2.30 9.18
C ASN A 354 12.83 1.95 7.82
N CYS A 355 13.20 2.97 7.03
CA CYS A 355 13.82 2.79 5.72
C CYS A 355 15.32 3.08 5.70
N MET A 356 15.94 3.37 6.85
CA MET A 356 17.36 3.66 6.98
C MET A 356 18.10 2.55 7.73
N THR A 357 19.38 2.39 7.44
CA THR A 357 20.33 1.65 8.26
C THR A 357 20.88 2.55 9.37
N ASP A 358 21.59 1.98 10.35
CA ASP A 358 22.24 2.76 11.41
C ASP A 358 23.33 3.69 10.85
N GLU A 359 24.08 3.24 9.83
CA GLU A 359 25.07 4.07 9.13
C GLU A 359 24.41 5.25 8.39
N GLU A 360 23.30 5.01 7.71
CA GLU A 360 22.53 6.06 7.05
C GLU A 360 21.91 7.03 8.07
N THR A 361 21.45 6.52 9.21
CA THR A 361 20.91 7.36 10.30
C THR A 361 21.99 8.28 10.86
N ALA A 362 23.19 7.77 11.12
CA ALA A 362 24.31 8.58 11.60
C ALA A 362 24.66 9.71 10.59
N PHE A 363 24.69 9.39 9.31
CA PHE A 363 24.93 10.38 8.25
C PHE A 363 23.80 11.43 8.17
N VAL A 364 22.53 11.01 8.26
CA VAL A 364 21.38 11.94 8.26
C VAL A 364 21.43 12.85 9.48
N SER A 365 21.78 12.33 10.65
CA SER A 365 21.92 13.11 11.89
C SER A 365 22.99 14.22 11.75
N GLU A 366 24.16 13.87 11.20
CA GLU A 366 25.23 14.86 10.94
C GLU A 366 24.78 15.93 9.93
N ARG A 367 24.15 15.51 8.82
CA ARG A 367 23.69 16.44 7.79
C ARG A 367 22.56 17.37 8.27
N LEU A 368 21.63 16.85 9.06
CA LEU A 368 20.58 17.69 9.69
C LEU A 368 21.20 18.75 10.59
N ARG A 369 22.16 18.35 11.43
CA ARG A 369 22.90 19.28 12.29
C ARG A 369 23.64 20.37 11.50
N ASP A 370 24.33 19.99 10.41
CA ASP A 370 25.07 20.93 9.56
C ASP A 370 24.15 21.93 8.85
N VAL A 371 22.96 21.51 8.45
CA VAL A 371 22.00 22.35 7.70
C VAL A 371 21.23 23.26 8.63
N LEU A 372 20.96 22.84 9.87
CA LEU A 372 20.15 23.55 10.85
C LEU A 372 20.97 24.44 11.82
N GLY A 373 22.24 24.13 12.03
CA GLY A 373 23.17 24.86 12.87
C GLY A 373 24.11 25.78 12.07
#